data_149d51255ba43e0e68b1e6e39a345d7c
#
_entry.id   149d51255ba43e0e68b1e6e39a345d7c
#
_cell.length_a   1.000
_cell.length_b   1.000
_cell.length_c   1.000
_cell.angle_alpha   90.00
_cell.angle_beta   90.00
_cell.angle_gamma   90.00
#
_symmetry.space_group_name_H-M   'P 1'
#
loop_
_entity.id
_entity.type
_entity.pdbx_description
1 polymer ?
#
loop_
_entity_poly.entity_id
_entity_poly.type
_entity_poly.pdbx_seq_one_letter_code
_entity_poly.pdbx_strand_id
1 'polypeptide(L)'
;GATETRAWGINVAGQIVMPGLIDLHTHVYWGGTSAGVDAEFVGRRSGTTTFVDAGTAGPANFLGFRKHVIERCSLRILPFLHIPFAGIFAFSKSVMVGESDDLRLLDIGECVRVAREHKDLVVGVKVRVGKSASGDSGIMPLDIALDVAEETGLPLMAHLDAPPPSRHEVVSRLRPGDILTHCFRPFP
;
A
#
# COMPACT_ATOMS: atom_id res chain seq x y z
N GLY A 1 1.99 42.20 -31.41
CA GLY A 1 1.67 40.94 -32.06
C GLY A 1 1.00 40.04 -31.07
N ALA A 2 -0.23 39.64 -31.35
CA ALA A 2 -0.94 38.64 -30.53
C ALA A 2 -0.27 37.28 -30.73
N THR A 3 0.22 36.67 -29.67
CA THR A 3 0.66 35.27 -29.65
C THR A 3 -0.57 34.39 -29.80
N GLU A 4 -0.76 33.77 -30.96
CA GLU A 4 -1.75 32.70 -31.15
C GLU A 4 -1.37 31.52 -30.26
N THR A 5 -2.11 31.34 -29.18
CA THR A 5 -2.10 30.08 -28.41
C THR A 5 -2.81 29.02 -29.24
N ARG A 6 -2.07 28.09 -29.84
CA ARG A 6 -2.63 26.91 -30.48
C ARG A 6 -3.30 26.06 -29.40
N ALA A 7 -4.63 26.10 -29.33
CA ALA A 7 -5.39 25.15 -28.53
C ALA A 7 -5.46 23.80 -29.28
N TRP A 8 -5.04 22.74 -28.61
CA TRP A 8 -5.24 21.38 -29.11
C TRP A 8 -6.64 20.91 -28.69
N GLY A 9 -7.47 20.62 -29.68
CA GLY A 9 -8.80 20.05 -29.45
C GLY A 9 -8.78 18.54 -29.69
N ILE A 10 -9.35 17.77 -28.75
CA ILE A 10 -9.58 16.33 -28.92
C ILE A 10 -11.09 16.15 -29.14
N ASN A 11 -11.48 15.51 -30.24
CA ASN A 11 -12.87 15.19 -30.51
C ASN A 11 -13.27 13.94 -29.68
N VAL A 12 -14.17 14.14 -28.72
CA VAL A 12 -14.68 13.10 -27.83
C VAL A 12 -16.18 12.80 -28.09
N ALA A 13 -16.69 13.11 -29.29
CA ALA A 13 -18.08 12.83 -29.63
C ALA A 13 -18.42 11.35 -29.43
N GLY A 14 -19.50 11.07 -28.69
CA GLY A 14 -19.93 9.71 -28.34
C GLY A 14 -19.13 9.04 -27.21
N GLN A 15 -18.21 9.77 -26.57
CA GLN A 15 -17.45 9.25 -25.42
C GLN A 15 -17.88 9.93 -24.12
N ILE A 16 -17.60 9.26 -22.99
CA ILE A 16 -17.79 9.83 -21.66
C ILE A 16 -16.45 10.42 -21.21
N VAL A 17 -16.44 11.72 -20.87
CA VAL A 17 -15.29 12.39 -20.29
C VAL A 17 -15.46 12.44 -18.78
N MET A 18 -14.49 11.91 -18.04
CA MET A 18 -14.52 11.84 -16.59
C MET A 18 -13.10 12.04 -16.03
N PRO A 19 -12.95 12.37 -14.72
CA PRO A 19 -11.66 12.32 -14.06
C PRO A 19 -11.04 10.92 -14.17
N GLY A 20 -9.70 10.85 -14.18
CA GLY A 20 -9.00 9.57 -14.17
C GLY A 20 -9.37 8.74 -12.95
N LEU A 21 -9.39 7.42 -13.12
CA LEU A 21 -9.73 6.49 -12.05
C LEU A 21 -8.64 6.49 -10.95
N ILE A 22 -9.07 6.18 -9.73
CA ILE A 22 -8.19 5.98 -8.58
C ILE A 22 -8.32 4.52 -8.16
N ASP A 23 -7.20 3.78 -8.21
CA ASP A 23 -7.14 2.43 -7.64
C ASP A 23 -6.67 2.52 -6.19
N LEU A 24 -7.53 2.12 -5.27
CA LEU A 24 -7.30 2.27 -3.82
C LEU A 24 -6.50 1.13 -3.19
N HIS A 25 -6.16 0.07 -3.97
CA HIS A 25 -5.39 -1.06 -3.45
C HIS A 25 -4.58 -1.73 -4.55
N THR A 26 -3.35 -1.30 -4.69
CA THR A 26 -2.40 -1.87 -5.65
C THR A 26 -1.07 -2.20 -4.98
N HIS A 27 -0.21 -2.90 -5.73
CA HIS A 27 1.19 -3.10 -5.40
C HIS A 27 2.02 -2.69 -6.61
N VAL A 28 2.64 -1.51 -6.56
CA VAL A 28 3.32 -0.89 -7.72
C VAL A 28 4.82 -0.67 -7.52
N TYR A 29 5.41 -1.28 -6.49
CA TYR A 29 6.88 -1.31 -6.37
C TYR A 29 7.46 -2.36 -7.34
N TRP A 30 7.27 -2.10 -8.64
CA TRP A 30 7.71 -2.98 -9.71
C TRP A 30 9.23 -3.15 -9.71
N GLY A 31 9.68 -4.40 -9.76
CA GLY A 31 11.09 -4.75 -9.69
C GLY A 31 11.71 -4.70 -8.29
N GLY A 32 11.05 -4.12 -7.30
CA GLY A 32 11.51 -4.09 -5.92
C GLY A 32 10.98 -5.22 -5.04
N THR A 33 9.86 -5.82 -5.45
CA THR A 33 9.26 -6.97 -4.78
C THR A 33 8.60 -7.91 -5.78
N SER A 34 8.30 -9.15 -5.35
CA SER A 34 7.62 -10.14 -6.19
C SER A 34 6.14 -9.83 -6.47
N ALA A 35 5.54 -8.92 -5.70
CA ALA A 35 4.13 -8.55 -5.84
C ALA A 35 3.90 -7.32 -6.74
N GLY A 36 4.95 -6.56 -7.04
CA GLY A 36 4.84 -5.28 -7.75
C GLY A 36 4.51 -5.41 -9.25
N VAL A 37 3.61 -4.54 -9.73
CA VAL A 37 3.32 -4.34 -11.15
C VAL A 37 3.73 -2.94 -11.59
N ASP A 38 3.97 -2.75 -12.90
CA ASP A 38 4.26 -1.45 -13.48
C ASP A 38 2.99 -0.59 -13.55
N ALA A 39 2.97 0.50 -12.78
CA ALA A 39 1.85 1.43 -12.71
C ALA A 39 1.54 2.08 -14.07
N GLU A 40 2.55 2.43 -14.86
CA GLU A 40 2.37 3.03 -16.19
C GLU A 40 1.71 2.05 -17.16
N PHE A 41 2.15 0.80 -17.12
CA PHE A 41 1.56 -0.24 -17.96
C PHE A 41 0.09 -0.48 -17.65
N VAL A 42 -0.28 -0.51 -16.36
CA VAL A 42 -1.66 -0.71 -15.90
C VAL A 42 -2.49 0.55 -16.19
N GLY A 43 -2.00 1.72 -15.81
CA GLY A 43 -2.74 2.98 -15.94
C GLY A 43 -3.13 3.32 -17.38
N ARG A 44 -2.21 3.14 -18.31
CA ARG A 44 -2.48 3.36 -19.76
C ARG A 44 -3.58 2.47 -20.32
N ARG A 45 -3.89 1.34 -19.69
CA ARG A 45 -4.90 0.37 -20.15
C ARG A 45 -6.21 0.46 -19.40
N SER A 46 -6.18 0.98 -18.17
CA SER A 46 -7.37 1.05 -17.31
C SER A 46 -7.97 2.44 -17.18
N GLY A 47 -7.25 3.48 -17.60
CA GLY A 47 -7.63 4.87 -17.34
C GLY A 47 -7.38 5.28 -15.88
N THR A 48 -6.63 4.49 -15.11
CA THR A 48 -6.24 4.81 -13.74
C THR A 48 -5.09 5.82 -13.77
N THR A 49 -5.28 6.95 -13.09
CA THR A 49 -4.30 8.04 -13.01
C THR A 49 -3.69 8.20 -11.63
N THR A 50 -4.28 7.56 -10.62
CA THR A 50 -3.78 7.54 -9.25
C THR A 50 -3.83 6.14 -8.69
N PHE A 51 -2.71 5.68 -8.17
CA PHE A 51 -2.55 4.38 -7.51
C PHE A 51 -2.26 4.58 -6.03
N VAL A 52 -3.04 3.94 -5.18
CA VAL A 52 -2.72 3.82 -3.76
C VAL A 52 -1.98 2.49 -3.58
N ASP A 53 -0.67 2.56 -3.34
CA ASP A 53 0.12 1.36 -3.04
C ASP A 53 -0.19 0.88 -1.63
N ALA A 54 -0.73 -0.32 -1.54
CA ALA A 54 -1.22 -0.90 -0.29
C ALA A 54 -0.10 -1.50 0.58
N GLY A 55 1.03 -0.80 0.67
CA GLY A 55 2.14 -1.17 1.53
C GLY A 55 3.02 -2.26 0.91
N THR A 56 3.57 -2.02 -0.28
CA THR A 56 4.54 -2.92 -0.87
C THR A 56 5.91 -2.77 -0.24
N ALA A 57 6.32 -1.52 0.06
CA ALA A 57 7.60 -1.18 0.68
C ALA A 57 7.48 -1.06 2.20
N GLY A 58 8.52 -1.52 2.90
CA GLY A 58 8.76 -1.27 4.32
C GLY A 58 9.88 -0.23 4.54
N PRO A 59 10.24 0.05 5.80
CA PRO A 59 11.25 1.07 6.12
C PRO A 59 12.58 0.93 5.39
N ALA A 60 13.08 -0.31 5.22
CA ALA A 60 14.37 -0.58 4.61
C ALA A 60 14.47 -0.23 3.13
N ASN A 61 13.37 -0.34 2.40
CA ASN A 61 13.36 -0.20 0.94
C ASN A 61 12.45 0.93 0.43
N PHE A 62 11.84 1.70 1.32
CA PHE A 62 10.96 2.81 0.95
C PHE A 62 11.66 3.88 0.11
N LEU A 63 12.90 4.24 0.45
CA LEU A 63 13.67 5.21 -0.32
C LEU A 63 13.90 4.73 -1.77
N GLY A 64 14.18 3.44 -1.95
CA GLY A 64 14.30 2.83 -3.28
C GLY A 64 12.97 2.91 -4.06
N PHE A 65 11.85 2.62 -3.42
CA PHE A 65 10.52 2.77 -4.00
C PHE A 65 10.26 4.22 -4.43
N ARG A 66 10.53 5.19 -3.55
CA ARG A 66 10.39 6.61 -3.85
C ARG A 66 11.23 7.02 -5.07
N LYS A 67 12.54 6.74 -5.04
CA LYS A 67 13.50 7.25 -6.04
C LYS A 67 13.40 6.59 -7.40
N HIS A 68 13.14 5.29 -7.43
CA HIS A 68 13.23 4.51 -8.67
C HIS A 68 11.88 4.18 -9.29
N VAL A 69 10.78 4.33 -8.53
CA VAL A 69 9.42 4.08 -9.04
C VAL A 69 8.56 5.33 -8.94
N ILE A 70 8.30 5.85 -7.73
CA ILE A 70 7.32 6.94 -7.54
C ILE A 70 7.76 8.21 -8.28
N GLU A 71 8.98 8.69 -8.06
CA GLU A 71 9.49 9.92 -8.69
C GLU A 71 9.76 9.78 -10.20
N ARG A 72 9.70 8.57 -10.74
CA ARG A 72 9.86 8.29 -12.18
C ARG A 72 8.56 8.05 -12.92
N CYS A 73 7.49 7.76 -12.18
CA CYS A 73 6.18 7.50 -12.75
C CYS A 73 5.49 8.81 -13.16
N SER A 74 4.88 8.84 -14.35
CA SER A 74 4.05 9.97 -14.78
C SER A 74 2.68 10.01 -14.12
N LEU A 75 2.27 8.90 -13.49
CA LEU A 75 1.02 8.75 -12.75
C LEU A 75 1.26 8.98 -11.26
N ARG A 76 0.20 9.35 -10.56
CA ARG A 76 0.29 9.60 -9.13
C ARG A 76 0.31 8.29 -8.35
N ILE A 77 1.30 8.11 -7.47
CA ILE A 77 1.39 6.98 -6.54
C ILE A 77 1.38 7.52 -5.10
N LEU A 78 0.47 7.01 -4.27
CA LEU A 78 0.32 7.36 -2.86
C LEU A 78 0.54 6.08 -2.04
N PRO A 79 1.70 5.91 -1.39
CA PRO A 79 2.01 4.68 -0.67
C PRO A 79 1.51 4.68 0.77
N PHE A 80 1.00 3.53 1.21
CA PHE A 80 1.03 3.12 2.61
C PHE A 80 2.41 2.55 2.93
N LEU A 81 2.94 2.83 4.11
CA LEU A 81 4.19 2.24 4.59
C LEU A 81 3.88 0.91 5.30
N HIS A 82 4.47 -0.19 4.83
CA HIS A 82 4.33 -1.48 5.50
C HIS A 82 5.22 -1.54 6.75
N ILE A 83 4.71 -2.10 7.85
CA ILE A 83 5.48 -2.16 9.10
C ILE A 83 6.65 -3.16 9.07
N PRO A 84 6.60 -4.33 8.41
CA PRO A 84 7.77 -5.17 8.23
C PRO A 84 8.88 -4.45 7.48
N PHE A 85 10.11 -4.55 8.01
CA PHE A 85 11.26 -3.76 7.58
C PHE A 85 11.55 -3.83 6.07
N ALA A 86 11.38 -5.02 5.47
CA ALA A 86 11.58 -5.24 4.03
C ALA A 86 10.30 -5.11 3.18
N GLY A 87 9.15 -4.81 3.78
CA GLY A 87 7.88 -4.85 3.08
C GLY A 87 7.46 -6.25 2.64
N ILE A 88 6.68 -6.37 1.58
CA ILE A 88 6.27 -7.67 1.01
C ILE A 88 7.40 -8.19 0.11
N PHE A 89 8.22 -9.11 0.60
CA PHE A 89 9.41 -9.57 -0.13
C PHE A 89 9.32 -11.01 -0.67
N ALA A 90 8.55 -11.89 -0.02
CA ALA A 90 8.46 -13.31 -0.35
C ALA A 90 7.02 -13.75 -0.62
N PHE A 91 6.42 -13.18 -1.66
CA PHE A 91 5.04 -13.42 -2.05
C PHE A 91 4.97 -13.97 -3.49
N SER A 92 5.10 -15.28 -3.64
CA SER A 92 5.00 -15.95 -4.94
C SER A 92 4.37 -17.33 -4.81
N LYS A 93 4.14 -18.00 -5.95
CA LYS A 93 3.58 -19.36 -5.94
C LYS A 93 4.54 -20.42 -5.35
N SER A 94 5.83 -20.19 -5.45
CA SER A 94 6.86 -21.12 -5.00
C SER A 94 7.52 -20.72 -3.68
N VAL A 95 7.47 -19.43 -3.34
CA VAL A 95 8.02 -18.91 -2.09
C VAL A 95 6.96 -18.05 -1.45
N MET A 96 6.43 -18.50 -0.32
CA MET A 96 5.46 -17.76 0.46
C MET A 96 5.94 -17.75 1.91
N VAL A 97 6.48 -16.61 2.34
CA VAL A 97 6.90 -16.38 3.73
C VAL A 97 6.17 -15.13 4.23
N GLY A 98 5.46 -15.28 5.33
CA GLY A 98 4.72 -14.18 5.96
C GLY A 98 5.69 -13.11 6.44
N GLU A 99 5.60 -11.93 5.89
CA GLU A 99 6.48 -10.82 6.25
C GLU A 99 6.26 -10.30 7.67
N SER A 100 5.11 -10.63 8.27
CA SER A 100 4.75 -10.29 9.66
C SER A 100 4.91 -11.47 10.64
N ASP A 101 5.44 -12.61 10.18
CA ASP A 101 5.62 -13.81 11.01
C ASP A 101 6.80 -13.65 12.00
N ASP A 102 7.84 -12.95 11.60
CA ASP A 102 8.99 -12.70 12.46
C ASP A 102 8.92 -11.27 13.03
N LEU A 103 8.52 -11.15 14.30
CA LEU A 103 8.41 -9.85 15.00
C LEU A 103 9.72 -9.07 15.08
N ARG A 104 10.88 -9.72 14.90
CA ARG A 104 12.19 -9.04 14.85
C ARG A 104 12.36 -8.15 13.61
N LEU A 105 11.51 -8.35 12.60
CA LEU A 105 11.48 -7.52 11.40
C LEU A 105 10.57 -6.28 11.54
N LEU A 106 9.91 -6.12 12.69
CA LEU A 106 8.98 -5.02 12.95
C LEU A 106 9.61 -4.07 13.97
N ASP A 107 9.94 -2.86 13.54
CA ASP A 107 10.49 -1.82 14.39
C ASP A 107 9.64 -0.55 14.32
N ILE A 108 9.01 -0.19 15.43
CA ILE A 108 8.12 0.98 15.53
C ILE A 108 8.90 2.26 15.22
N GLY A 109 10.10 2.42 15.80
CA GLY A 109 10.92 3.61 15.65
C GLY A 109 11.32 3.87 14.20
N GLU A 110 11.75 2.83 13.47
CA GLU A 110 12.09 2.93 12.05
C GLU A 110 10.87 3.24 11.18
N CYS A 111 9.73 2.62 11.45
CA CYS A 111 8.48 2.93 10.73
C CYS A 111 8.06 4.38 10.94
N VAL A 112 8.07 4.86 12.18
CA VAL A 112 7.73 6.25 12.54
C VAL A 112 8.72 7.23 11.89
N ARG A 113 10.02 6.93 11.94
CA ARG A 113 11.06 7.76 11.31
C ARG A 113 10.80 7.90 9.81
N VAL A 114 10.61 6.79 9.10
CA VAL A 114 10.42 6.79 7.64
C VAL A 114 9.09 7.46 7.26
N ALA A 115 8.01 7.21 8.01
CA ALA A 115 6.73 7.86 7.76
C ALA A 115 6.83 9.40 7.91
N ARG A 116 7.54 9.89 8.93
CA ARG A 116 7.76 11.32 9.16
C ARG A 116 8.69 11.96 8.12
N GLU A 117 9.75 11.25 7.73
CA GLU A 117 10.69 11.70 6.69
C GLU A 117 10.02 11.84 5.32
N HIS A 118 9.04 11.00 5.04
CA HIS A 118 8.31 10.95 3.76
C HIS A 118 6.84 11.36 3.88
N LYS A 119 6.50 12.24 4.82
CA LYS A 119 5.13 12.73 5.08
C LYS A 119 4.47 13.41 3.88
N ASP A 120 5.24 13.80 2.89
CA ASP A 120 4.76 14.34 1.62
C ASP A 120 4.17 13.28 0.68
N LEU A 121 4.42 12.00 0.96
CA LEU A 121 4.00 10.87 0.13
C LEU A 121 3.20 9.83 0.91
N VAL A 122 3.68 9.43 2.09
CA VAL A 122 3.06 8.35 2.89
C VAL A 122 1.68 8.79 3.37
N VAL A 123 0.65 8.03 2.98
CA VAL A 123 -0.74 8.34 3.31
C VAL A 123 -1.33 7.47 4.41
N GLY A 124 -0.60 6.46 4.88
CA GLY A 124 -1.03 5.55 5.92
C GLY A 124 -0.01 4.48 6.26
N VAL A 125 -0.34 3.67 7.23
CA VAL A 125 0.44 2.51 7.68
C VAL A 125 -0.25 1.24 7.19
N LYS A 126 0.52 0.23 6.80
CA LYS A 126 0.01 -1.06 6.36
C LYS A 126 0.50 -2.18 7.24
N VAL A 127 -0.40 -3.13 7.49
CA VAL A 127 -0.07 -4.44 8.08
C VAL A 127 -0.81 -5.55 7.36
N ARG A 128 -0.23 -6.73 7.35
CA ARG A 128 -0.88 -7.96 6.94
C ARG A 128 -0.85 -8.95 8.10
N VAL A 129 -2.04 -9.48 8.45
CA VAL A 129 -2.22 -10.50 9.46
C VAL A 129 -3.05 -11.66 8.92
N GLY A 130 -2.94 -12.80 9.56
CA GLY A 130 -3.57 -14.04 9.16
C GLY A 130 -2.57 -15.19 9.14
N LYS A 131 -3.07 -16.39 8.97
CA LYS A 131 -2.27 -17.62 9.01
C LYS A 131 -1.05 -17.59 8.08
N SER A 132 -1.18 -16.97 6.90
CA SER A 132 -0.09 -16.91 5.92
C SER A 132 0.80 -15.67 6.09
N ALA A 133 0.26 -14.55 6.60
CA ALA A 133 0.99 -13.30 6.68
C ALA A 133 1.72 -13.12 8.02
N SER A 134 1.11 -13.56 9.14
CA SER A 134 1.67 -13.39 10.49
C SER A 134 1.93 -14.71 11.23
N GLY A 135 1.53 -15.86 10.67
CA GLY A 135 1.87 -17.18 11.19
C GLY A 135 1.67 -17.28 12.71
N ASP A 136 2.73 -17.69 13.41
CA ASP A 136 2.72 -17.85 14.87
C ASP A 136 2.71 -16.51 15.64
N SER A 137 3.03 -15.39 14.99
CA SER A 137 2.90 -14.05 15.58
C SER A 137 1.44 -13.59 15.72
N GLY A 138 0.51 -14.26 15.05
CA GLY A 138 -0.93 -14.07 15.21
C GLY A 138 -1.37 -12.62 15.02
N ILE A 139 -1.96 -12.01 16.06
CA ILE A 139 -2.49 -10.65 16.05
C ILE A 139 -1.43 -9.57 16.37
N MET A 140 -0.29 -9.93 16.95
CA MET A 140 0.71 -8.98 17.45
C MET A 140 1.19 -7.96 16.39
N PRO A 141 1.41 -8.32 15.11
CA PRO A 141 1.77 -7.33 14.10
C PRO A 141 0.72 -6.22 13.92
N LEU A 142 -0.57 -6.52 14.14
CA LEU A 142 -1.62 -5.50 14.08
C LEU A 142 -1.50 -4.52 15.25
N ASP A 143 -1.24 -5.01 16.47
CA ASP A 143 -1.07 -4.15 17.64
C ASP A 143 0.16 -3.23 17.45
N ILE A 144 1.29 -3.75 16.97
CA ILE A 144 2.47 -2.95 16.61
C ILE A 144 2.16 -1.90 15.53
N ALA A 145 1.37 -2.26 14.52
CA ALA A 145 0.99 -1.33 13.46
C ALA A 145 0.06 -0.20 13.97
N LEU A 146 -0.79 -0.49 14.94
CA LEU A 146 -1.63 0.51 15.60
C LEU A 146 -0.78 1.51 16.38
N ASP A 147 0.25 1.07 17.07
CA ASP A 147 1.18 1.96 17.78
C ASP A 147 1.89 2.92 16.78
N VAL A 148 2.37 2.41 15.64
CA VAL A 148 2.94 3.24 14.58
C VAL A 148 1.93 4.23 14.03
N ALA A 149 0.71 3.79 13.77
CA ALA A 149 -0.36 4.61 13.22
C ALA A 149 -0.80 5.70 14.21
N GLU A 150 -0.82 5.40 15.51
CA GLU A 150 -1.11 6.37 16.57
C GLU A 150 0.00 7.42 16.68
N GLU A 151 1.27 6.99 16.73
CA GLU A 151 2.41 7.90 16.88
C GLU A 151 2.61 8.82 15.67
N THR A 152 2.22 8.36 14.48
CA THR A 152 2.31 9.16 13.24
C THR A 152 1.05 9.98 12.95
N GLY A 153 -0.08 9.67 13.59
CA GLY A 153 -1.39 10.25 13.29
C GLY A 153 -1.97 9.79 11.95
N LEU A 154 -1.46 8.69 11.40
CA LEU A 154 -1.89 8.15 10.11
C LEU A 154 -2.98 7.08 10.27
N PRO A 155 -3.83 6.88 9.24
CA PRO A 155 -4.74 5.73 9.21
C PRO A 155 -3.97 4.43 9.00
N LEU A 156 -4.49 3.34 9.56
CA LEU A 156 -4.01 1.99 9.34
C LEU A 156 -4.83 1.27 8.27
N MET A 157 -4.17 0.56 7.36
CA MET A 157 -4.81 -0.40 6.47
C MET A 157 -4.39 -1.83 6.87
N ALA A 158 -5.33 -2.61 7.36
CA ALA A 158 -5.14 -4.00 7.73
C ALA A 158 -5.61 -4.96 6.63
N HIS A 159 -4.73 -5.87 6.21
CA HIS A 159 -5.09 -7.05 5.43
C HIS A 159 -5.34 -8.22 6.37
N LEU A 160 -6.37 -9.00 6.09
CA LEU A 160 -6.64 -10.25 6.78
C LEU A 160 -6.70 -11.38 5.75
N ASP A 161 -5.93 -12.44 6.00
CA ASP A 161 -6.09 -13.71 5.28
C ASP A 161 -6.84 -14.75 6.13
N ALA A 162 -6.55 -16.04 5.97
CA ALA A 162 -7.21 -17.08 6.75
C ALA A 162 -6.90 -16.98 8.24
N PRO A 163 -7.87 -17.25 9.14
CA PRO A 163 -7.64 -17.24 10.58
C PRO A 163 -6.65 -18.33 11.02
N PRO A 164 -5.98 -18.18 12.19
CA PRO A 164 -6.04 -17.04 13.11
C PRO A 164 -5.19 -15.85 12.63
N PRO A 165 -5.45 -14.60 13.11
CA PRO A 165 -6.54 -14.15 13.96
C PRO A 165 -7.90 -14.17 13.26
N SER A 166 -8.98 -14.14 14.04
CA SER A 166 -10.33 -14.04 13.51
C SER A 166 -10.63 -12.62 13.00
N ARG A 167 -11.62 -12.49 12.10
CA ARG A 167 -12.09 -11.18 11.66
C ARG A 167 -12.54 -10.30 12.81
N HIS A 168 -13.21 -10.89 13.82
CA HIS A 168 -13.68 -10.15 14.98
C HIS A 168 -12.51 -9.56 15.77
N GLU A 169 -11.45 -10.33 16.02
CA GLU A 169 -10.26 -9.84 16.72
C GLU A 169 -9.59 -8.68 15.98
N VAL A 170 -9.52 -8.73 14.65
CA VAL A 170 -8.96 -7.65 13.83
C VAL A 170 -9.86 -6.41 13.88
N VAL A 171 -11.16 -6.57 13.56
CA VAL A 171 -12.08 -5.43 13.46
C VAL A 171 -12.27 -4.71 14.79
N SER A 172 -12.29 -5.47 15.92
CA SER A 172 -12.46 -4.87 17.26
C SER A 172 -11.28 -3.98 17.69
N ARG A 173 -10.13 -4.08 17.04
CA ARG A 173 -8.94 -3.24 17.29
C ARG A 173 -8.84 -2.02 16.39
N LEU A 174 -9.47 -2.05 15.21
CA LEU A 174 -9.40 -0.93 14.26
C LEU A 174 -10.09 0.31 14.81
N ARG A 175 -9.45 1.46 14.60
CA ARG A 175 -9.94 2.76 15.04
C ARG A 175 -10.86 3.37 13.97
N PRO A 176 -11.71 4.35 14.30
CA PRO A 176 -12.40 5.14 13.29
C PRO A 176 -11.40 5.79 12.30
N GLY A 177 -11.60 5.53 11.01
CA GLY A 177 -10.69 5.97 9.94
C GLY A 177 -9.70 4.93 9.47
N ASP A 178 -9.52 3.83 10.21
CA ASP A 178 -8.72 2.69 9.74
C ASP A 178 -9.47 1.88 8.68
N ILE A 179 -8.75 1.12 7.89
CA ILE A 179 -9.25 0.42 6.71
C ILE A 179 -9.04 -1.09 6.86
N LEU A 180 -10.11 -1.87 6.77
CA LEU A 180 -10.02 -3.31 6.56
C LEU A 180 -10.09 -3.59 5.05
N THR A 181 -9.00 -4.11 4.48
CA THR A 181 -9.02 -4.54 3.09
C THR A 181 -9.47 -6.00 2.96
N HIS A 182 -9.93 -6.39 1.76
CA HIS A 182 -10.44 -7.74 1.48
C HIS A 182 -11.64 -8.15 2.37
N CYS A 183 -12.43 -7.16 2.81
CA CYS A 183 -13.54 -7.35 3.76
C CYS A 183 -14.65 -8.29 3.28
N PHE A 184 -14.74 -8.55 1.98
CA PHE A 184 -15.72 -9.46 1.38
C PHE A 184 -15.20 -10.90 1.20
N ARG A 185 -13.98 -11.21 1.65
CA ARG A 185 -13.51 -12.60 1.65
C ARG A 185 -14.36 -13.47 2.57
N PRO A 186 -14.74 -14.68 2.12
CA PRO A 186 -15.59 -15.58 2.90
C PRO A 186 -14.78 -16.35 3.96
N PHE A 187 -14.04 -15.65 4.80
CA PHE A 187 -13.43 -16.26 5.97
C PHE A 187 -14.42 -16.24 7.12
N PRO A 188 -14.51 -17.33 7.90
CA PRO A 188 -15.36 -17.42 9.09
C PRO A 188 -14.90 -16.46 10.20
#